data_f59df62e9fe995a9b3d021dccbcda166
#
_entry.id   f59df62e9fe995a9b3d021dccbcda166
#
_cell.length_a   1.000
_cell.length_b   1.000
_cell.length_c   1.000
_cell.angle_alpha   90.00
_cell.angle_beta   90.00
_cell.angle_gamma   90.00
#
_symmetry.space_group_name_H-M   'P 1'
#
loop_
_entity.id
_entity.type
_entity.pdbx_description
1 polymer ?
#
loop_
_entity_poly.entity_id
_entity_poly.type
_entity_poly.pdbx_seq_one_letter_code
_entity_poly.pdbx_strand_id
1 'polypeptide(L)'
;VTGNLIEGMSPNNITPSNRYKVDRFNKIEDTENIFAIGDISYMETPKYPKGHPQVANVAINQGKLLAKNLLAIIEGKEQKQYEYTDLGSMATIGRNKAVVELPFVKFKGYFAWLIWMFLHLMLILSVRNKIIIFINWAWNYISKNSSLRLILKEDKR
;
A
#
# COMPACT_ATOMS: atom_id res chain seq x y z
N VAL A 1 2.27 -4.18 -11.08
CA VAL A 1 2.99 -2.88 -11.18
C VAL A 1 4.45 -3.17 -11.47
N THR A 2 5.05 -2.45 -12.41
CA THR A 2 6.47 -2.58 -12.78
C THR A 2 7.22 -1.38 -12.21
N GLY A 3 8.38 -1.62 -11.56
CA GLY A 3 9.17 -0.55 -10.96
C GLY A 3 10.00 0.22 -11.98
N ASN A 4 10.25 1.50 -11.71
CA ASN A 4 11.32 2.25 -12.36
C ASN A 4 12.62 1.97 -11.60
N LEU A 5 13.60 1.43 -12.32
CA LEU A 5 14.88 1.09 -11.72
C LEU A 5 15.82 2.30 -11.69
N ILE A 6 16.67 2.32 -10.66
CA ILE A 6 17.76 3.29 -10.54
C ILE A 6 18.98 2.72 -11.24
N GLU A 7 19.66 3.53 -12.04
CA GLU A 7 20.90 3.15 -12.71
C GLU A 7 22.01 2.80 -11.68
N GLY A 8 22.85 1.84 -12.03
CA GLY A 8 23.97 1.42 -11.17
C GLY A 8 23.64 0.30 -10.17
N MET A 9 22.41 -0.20 -10.13
CA MET A 9 22.06 -1.36 -9.30
C MET A 9 22.38 -2.67 -10.02
N SER A 10 22.87 -3.66 -9.24
CA SER A 10 23.17 -4.99 -9.78
C SER A 10 21.91 -5.65 -10.37
N PRO A 11 21.96 -6.17 -11.60
CA PRO A 11 20.84 -6.92 -12.20
C PRO A 11 20.41 -8.14 -11.37
N ASN A 12 21.30 -8.72 -10.57
CA ASN A 12 21.00 -9.89 -9.74
C ASN A 12 19.98 -9.55 -8.62
N ASN A 13 19.92 -8.29 -8.21
CA ASN A 13 19.02 -7.80 -7.17
C ASN A 13 17.67 -7.32 -7.70
N ILE A 14 17.41 -7.59 -8.98
CA ILE A 14 16.21 -7.12 -9.67
C ILE A 14 15.39 -8.33 -10.11
N THR A 15 14.10 -8.31 -9.83
CA THR A 15 13.17 -9.33 -10.32
C THR A 15 12.72 -9.04 -11.76
N PRO A 16 12.14 -10.02 -12.47
CA PRO A 16 11.57 -9.80 -13.81
C PRO A 16 10.48 -8.70 -13.88
N SER A 17 9.87 -8.37 -12.74
CA SER A 17 8.90 -7.27 -12.61
C SER A 17 9.54 -5.94 -12.23
N ASN A 18 10.85 -5.80 -12.37
CA ASN A 18 11.63 -4.61 -11.99
C ASN A 18 11.40 -4.20 -10.53
N ARG A 19 11.44 -5.16 -9.62
CA ARG A 19 11.40 -4.92 -8.17
C ARG A 19 12.74 -5.31 -7.56
N TYR A 20 13.18 -4.58 -6.55
CA TYR A 20 14.41 -4.90 -5.84
C TYR A 20 14.19 -6.02 -4.83
N LYS A 21 15.05 -7.05 -4.87
CA LYS A 21 15.08 -8.07 -3.83
C LYS A 21 15.59 -7.46 -2.54
N VAL A 22 14.85 -7.67 -1.47
CA VAL A 22 15.18 -7.14 -0.14
C VAL A 22 15.13 -8.24 0.92
N ASP A 23 15.98 -8.09 1.92
CA ASP A 23 15.94 -8.91 3.13
C ASP A 23 14.75 -8.57 4.03
N ARG A 24 14.63 -9.27 5.16
CA ARG A 24 13.57 -9.07 6.15
C ARG A 24 13.61 -7.72 6.86
N PHE A 25 14.65 -6.92 6.64
CA PHE A 25 14.82 -5.56 7.17
C PHE A 25 14.60 -4.48 6.11
N ASN A 26 14.10 -4.85 4.93
CA ASN A 26 13.89 -4.01 3.74
C ASN A 26 15.19 -3.50 3.10
N LYS A 27 16.34 -4.05 3.42
CA LYS A 27 17.61 -3.70 2.80
C LYS A 27 17.76 -4.47 1.47
N ILE A 28 18.21 -3.78 0.42
CA ILE A 28 18.47 -4.41 -0.87
C ILE A 28 19.68 -5.34 -0.71
N GLU A 29 19.54 -6.57 -1.22
CA GLU A 29 20.61 -7.59 -1.20
C GLU A 29 21.90 -7.01 -1.80
N ASP A 30 23.05 -7.44 -1.30
CA ASP A 30 24.38 -6.99 -1.72
C ASP A 30 24.63 -5.47 -1.62
N THR A 31 23.86 -4.75 -0.81
CA THR A 31 24.08 -3.33 -0.52
C THR A 31 24.23 -3.10 0.98
N GLU A 32 24.93 -2.02 1.37
CA GLU A 32 25.13 -1.72 2.78
C GLU A 32 24.02 -0.81 3.36
N ASN A 33 23.64 0.24 2.61
CA ASN A 33 22.79 1.32 3.11
C ASN A 33 21.64 1.68 2.18
N ILE A 34 21.20 0.74 1.32
CA ILE A 34 20.10 0.98 0.39
C ILE A 34 18.89 0.13 0.79
N PHE A 35 17.77 0.77 0.96
CA PHE A 35 16.53 0.14 1.37
C PHE A 35 15.44 0.36 0.33
N ALA A 36 14.56 -0.63 0.13
CA ALA A 36 13.38 -0.51 -0.71
C ALA A 36 12.13 -0.98 0.05
N ILE A 37 11.05 -0.21 -0.07
CA ILE A 37 9.76 -0.49 0.57
C ILE A 37 8.62 -0.35 -0.43
N GLY A 38 7.46 -0.93 -0.10
CA GLY A 38 6.25 -0.85 -0.91
C GLY A 38 6.37 -1.62 -2.22
N ASP A 39 5.75 -1.10 -3.25
CA ASP A 39 5.59 -1.79 -4.53
C ASP A 39 6.90 -2.13 -5.25
N ILE A 40 7.95 -1.34 -5.00
CA ILE A 40 9.30 -1.54 -5.58
C ILE A 40 10.09 -2.64 -4.87
N SER A 41 9.73 -3.01 -3.65
CA SER A 41 10.42 -4.05 -2.87
C SER A 41 9.86 -5.45 -3.18
N TYR A 42 10.74 -6.44 -3.24
CA TYR A 42 10.40 -7.84 -3.38
C TYR A 42 11.01 -8.61 -2.22
N MET A 43 10.20 -8.95 -1.23
CA MET A 43 10.61 -9.65 -0.02
C MET A 43 9.96 -11.03 0.02
N GLU A 44 10.77 -12.06 -0.01
CA GLU A 44 10.32 -13.44 0.18
C GLU A 44 10.29 -13.79 1.66
N THR A 45 9.24 -14.49 2.06
CA THR A 45 9.11 -15.06 3.40
C THR A 45 8.48 -16.45 3.31
N PRO A 46 8.55 -17.28 4.35
CA PRO A 46 7.91 -18.59 4.34
C PRO A 46 6.41 -18.56 4.01
N LYS A 47 5.70 -17.47 4.40
CA LYS A 47 4.28 -17.29 4.09
C LYS A 47 4.06 -16.74 2.68
N TYR A 48 5.03 -16.03 2.13
CA TYR A 48 4.95 -15.36 0.83
C TYR A 48 6.17 -15.70 -0.03
N PRO A 49 6.32 -16.95 -0.51
CA PRO A 49 7.49 -17.39 -1.29
C PRO A 49 7.58 -16.76 -2.67
N LYS A 50 6.53 -16.08 -3.14
CA LYS A 50 6.50 -15.29 -4.37
C LYS A 50 6.57 -13.78 -4.12
N GLY A 51 7.08 -13.40 -2.96
CA GLY A 51 7.14 -12.01 -2.49
C GLY A 51 5.82 -11.49 -1.93
N HIS A 52 5.92 -10.46 -1.11
CA HIS A 52 4.74 -9.78 -0.54
C HIS A 52 3.89 -9.11 -1.64
N PRO A 53 2.55 -9.02 -1.44
CA PRO A 53 1.68 -8.35 -2.39
C PRO A 53 1.96 -6.83 -2.45
N GLN A 54 1.73 -6.25 -3.63
CA GLN A 54 1.88 -4.81 -3.87
C GLN A 54 0.58 -4.10 -3.43
N VAL A 55 0.45 -3.88 -2.13
CA VAL A 55 -0.71 -3.23 -1.52
C VAL A 55 -0.28 -2.15 -0.54
N ALA A 56 -1.08 -1.10 -0.39
CA ALA A 56 -0.77 0.04 0.47
C ALA A 56 -0.43 -0.36 1.92
N ASN A 57 -1.09 -1.38 2.46
CA ASN A 57 -0.85 -1.86 3.82
C ASN A 57 0.57 -2.42 4.00
N VAL A 58 1.09 -3.13 3.01
CA VAL A 58 2.50 -3.58 3.01
C VAL A 58 3.43 -2.38 3.03
N ALA A 59 3.25 -1.42 2.13
CA ALA A 59 4.10 -0.23 2.03
C ALA A 59 4.12 0.59 3.33
N ILE A 60 2.94 0.83 3.92
CA ILE A 60 2.80 1.58 5.18
C ILE A 60 3.51 0.87 6.34
N ASN A 61 3.32 -0.43 6.46
CA ASN A 61 3.90 -1.20 7.56
C ASN A 61 5.40 -1.39 7.40
N GLN A 62 5.90 -1.61 6.17
CA GLN A 62 7.32 -1.61 5.87
C GLN A 62 7.96 -0.26 6.22
N GLY A 63 7.36 0.87 5.82
CA GLY A 63 7.87 2.19 6.12
C GLY A 63 7.94 2.47 7.63
N LYS A 64 6.89 2.11 8.38
CA LYS A 64 6.85 2.25 9.84
C LYS A 64 7.92 1.41 10.53
N LEU A 65 8.13 0.17 10.06
CA LEU A 65 9.13 -0.71 10.66
C LEU A 65 10.54 -0.29 10.28
N LEU A 66 10.78 0.10 9.02
CA LEU A 66 12.08 0.60 8.57
C LEU A 66 12.49 1.83 9.38
N ALA A 67 11.60 2.79 9.60
CA ALA A 67 11.89 3.96 10.44
C ALA A 67 12.33 3.56 11.86
N LYS A 68 11.65 2.58 12.48
CA LYS A 68 12.04 2.05 13.79
C LYS A 68 13.38 1.31 13.75
N ASN A 69 13.63 0.55 12.71
CA ASN A 69 14.89 -0.18 12.55
C ASN A 69 16.07 0.77 12.33
N LEU A 70 15.88 1.85 11.55
CA LEU A 70 16.92 2.87 11.37
C LEU A 70 17.27 3.55 12.71
N LEU A 71 16.27 3.87 13.54
CA LEU A 71 16.52 4.38 14.88
C LEU A 71 17.24 3.35 15.76
N ALA A 72 16.84 2.08 15.69
CA ALA A 72 17.48 1.01 16.42
C ALA A 72 18.97 0.84 16.04
N ILE A 73 19.30 0.96 14.73
CA ILE A 73 20.68 0.95 14.24
C ILE A 73 21.50 2.10 14.89
N ILE A 74 20.95 3.33 14.89
CA ILE A 74 21.61 4.50 15.47
C ILE A 74 21.85 4.32 16.98
N GLU A 75 20.90 3.68 17.67
CA GLU A 75 20.95 3.44 19.09
C GLU A 75 21.72 2.16 19.48
N GLY A 76 22.26 1.41 18.53
CA GLY A 76 22.92 0.12 18.76
C GLY A 76 22.00 -0.99 19.28
N LYS A 77 20.70 -0.91 18.96
CA LYS A 77 19.67 -1.89 19.34
C LYS A 77 19.38 -2.89 18.22
N GLU A 78 18.77 -4.01 18.58
CA GLU A 78 18.33 -5.01 17.63
C GLU A 78 17.23 -4.50 16.69
N GLN A 79 17.35 -4.84 15.42
CA GLN A 79 16.35 -4.60 14.40
C GLN A 79 15.26 -5.68 14.46
N LYS A 80 14.06 -5.35 14.02
CA LYS A 80 12.93 -6.28 13.90
C LYS A 80 12.70 -6.68 12.44
N GLN A 81 12.51 -7.96 12.21
CA GLN A 81 12.16 -8.49 10.90
C GLN A 81 10.73 -8.12 10.53
N TYR A 82 10.54 -7.81 9.25
CA TYR A 82 9.21 -7.58 8.70
C TYR A 82 8.52 -8.91 8.38
N GLU A 83 7.25 -9.01 8.73
CA GLU A 83 6.34 -10.07 8.30
C GLU A 83 4.98 -9.45 7.97
N TYR A 84 4.47 -9.75 6.79
CA TYR A 84 3.17 -9.27 6.39
C TYR A 84 2.05 -10.12 6.99
N THR A 85 1.06 -9.44 7.56
CA THR A 85 -0.19 -10.06 7.97
C THR A 85 -1.29 -9.55 7.06
N ASP A 86 -1.92 -10.45 6.34
CA ASP A 86 -3.06 -10.11 5.49
C ASP A 86 -4.27 -9.76 6.36
N LEU A 87 -4.72 -8.54 6.24
CA LEU A 87 -5.91 -8.02 6.93
C LEU A 87 -7.19 -8.16 6.09
N GLY A 88 -7.07 -8.76 4.91
CA GLY A 88 -8.13 -8.87 3.94
C GLY A 88 -8.13 -7.78 2.88
N SER A 89 -9.06 -7.86 1.97
CA SER A 89 -9.20 -6.94 0.85
C SER A 89 -10.61 -6.39 0.75
N MET A 90 -10.72 -5.18 0.20
CA MET A 90 -12.00 -4.53 -0.03
C MET A 90 -11.96 -3.79 -1.36
N ALA A 91 -13.04 -3.89 -2.14
CA ALA A 91 -13.17 -3.18 -3.39
C ALA A 91 -14.60 -2.69 -3.61
N THR A 92 -14.76 -1.48 -4.12
CA THR A 92 -16.05 -0.96 -4.58
C THR A 92 -16.33 -1.44 -6.01
N ILE A 93 -17.57 -1.87 -6.26
CA ILE A 93 -18.01 -2.33 -7.59
C ILE A 93 -18.93 -1.28 -8.25
N GLY A 94 -19.05 -0.13 -7.66
CA GLY A 94 -19.90 0.95 -8.12
C GLY A 94 -20.59 1.66 -6.96
N ARG A 95 -21.62 2.43 -7.29
CA ARG A 95 -22.35 3.18 -6.26
C ARG A 95 -23.10 2.24 -5.33
N ASN A 96 -22.89 2.40 -4.02
CA ASN A 96 -23.55 1.64 -2.94
C ASN A 96 -23.24 0.12 -2.96
N LYS A 97 -22.21 -0.32 -3.65
CA LYS A 97 -21.83 -1.72 -3.73
C LYS A 97 -20.33 -1.89 -3.53
N ALA A 98 -19.96 -2.77 -2.62
CA ALA A 98 -18.60 -3.21 -2.41
C ALA A 98 -18.56 -4.70 -2.11
N VAL A 99 -17.39 -5.28 -2.25
CA VAL A 99 -17.04 -6.60 -1.73
C VAL A 99 -16.00 -6.42 -0.65
N VAL A 100 -16.16 -7.18 0.41
CA VAL A 100 -15.24 -7.24 1.54
C VAL A 100 -14.88 -8.68 1.77
N GLU A 101 -13.60 -8.97 1.77
CA GLU A 101 -13.02 -10.26 2.07
C GLU A 101 -12.03 -10.09 3.22
N LEU A 102 -12.45 -10.47 4.40
CA LEU A 102 -11.63 -10.51 5.60
C LEU A 102 -11.21 -11.96 5.87
N PRO A 103 -10.16 -12.22 6.68
CA PRO A 103 -9.69 -13.56 6.96
C PRO A 103 -10.77 -14.53 7.46
N PHE A 104 -11.78 -14.02 8.16
CA PHE A 104 -12.81 -14.81 8.81
C PHE A 104 -14.23 -14.63 8.24
N VAL A 105 -14.45 -13.59 7.42
CA VAL A 105 -15.79 -13.26 6.91
C VAL A 105 -15.73 -12.59 5.55
N LYS A 106 -16.66 -12.98 4.68
CA LYS A 106 -16.83 -12.36 3.35
C LYS A 106 -18.26 -11.86 3.23
N PHE A 107 -18.43 -10.63 2.79
CA PHE A 107 -19.74 -10.06 2.56
C PHE A 107 -19.70 -9.01 1.44
N LYS A 108 -20.87 -8.65 0.92
CA LYS A 108 -21.02 -7.77 -0.23
C LYS A 108 -22.24 -6.88 -0.11
N GLY A 109 -22.32 -5.87 -0.96
CA GLY A 109 -23.48 -4.99 -1.09
C GLY A 109 -23.35 -3.68 -0.34
N TYR A 110 -24.47 -3.13 0.12
CA TYR A 110 -24.53 -1.80 0.71
C TYR A 110 -23.75 -1.69 2.04
N PHE A 111 -23.91 -2.67 2.93
CA PHE A 111 -23.17 -2.68 4.20
C PHE A 111 -21.67 -2.78 3.99
N ALA A 112 -21.22 -3.58 3.01
CA ALA A 112 -19.81 -3.65 2.62
C ALA A 112 -19.31 -2.28 2.16
N TRP A 113 -20.11 -1.54 1.41
CA TRP A 113 -19.79 -0.20 0.94
C TRP A 113 -19.70 0.82 2.11
N LEU A 114 -20.60 0.77 3.09
CA LEU A 114 -20.52 1.62 4.28
C LEU A 114 -19.24 1.35 5.09
N ILE A 115 -18.89 0.08 5.31
CA ILE A 115 -17.68 -0.30 6.03
C ILE A 115 -16.44 0.14 5.25
N TRP A 116 -16.42 -0.07 3.94
CA TRP A 116 -15.34 0.40 3.08
C TRP A 116 -15.16 1.92 3.20
N MET A 117 -16.25 2.68 3.09
CA MET A 117 -16.23 4.14 3.20
C MET A 117 -15.71 4.60 4.57
N PHE A 118 -16.19 4.01 5.65
CA PHE A 118 -15.77 4.34 7.01
C PHE A 118 -14.29 4.05 7.25
N LEU A 119 -13.82 2.86 6.86
CA LEU A 119 -12.41 2.48 7.02
C LEU A 119 -11.48 3.37 6.21
N HIS A 120 -11.83 3.67 4.96
CA HIS A 120 -11.01 4.56 4.13
C HIS A 120 -10.97 5.99 4.71
N LEU A 121 -12.09 6.49 5.25
CA LEU A 121 -12.10 7.77 5.92
C LEU A 121 -11.21 7.77 7.18
N MET A 122 -11.19 6.66 7.93
CA MET A 122 -10.33 6.54 9.12
C MET A 122 -8.84 6.48 8.78
N LEU A 123 -8.46 5.93 7.63
CA LEU A 123 -7.06 5.86 7.18
C LEU A 123 -6.48 7.22 6.76
N ILE A 124 -7.30 8.24 6.57
CA ILE A 124 -6.83 9.59 6.25
C ILE A 124 -6.20 10.22 7.48
N LEU A 125 -4.95 10.67 7.37
CA LEU A 125 -4.13 11.10 8.52
C LEU A 125 -4.61 12.40 9.18
N SER A 126 -5.19 13.33 8.43
CA SER A 126 -5.59 14.65 8.94
C SER A 126 -7.09 14.72 9.25
N VAL A 127 -7.44 15.17 10.45
CA VAL A 127 -8.85 15.40 10.85
C VAL A 127 -9.54 16.39 9.91
N ARG A 128 -8.85 17.47 9.53
CA ARG A 128 -9.36 18.45 8.55
C ARG A 128 -9.70 17.77 7.22
N ASN A 129 -8.82 16.94 6.70
CA ASN A 129 -9.03 16.25 5.44
C ASN A 129 -10.18 15.22 5.55
N LYS A 130 -10.32 14.53 6.68
CA LYS A 130 -11.47 13.63 6.94
C LYS A 130 -12.80 14.36 6.80
N ILE A 131 -12.93 15.54 7.41
CA ILE A 131 -14.15 16.35 7.38
C ILE A 131 -14.43 16.82 5.95
N ILE A 132 -13.43 17.36 5.25
CA ILE A 132 -13.58 17.83 3.87
C ILE A 132 -14.01 16.69 2.95
N ILE A 133 -13.37 15.54 3.04
CA ILE A 133 -13.69 14.38 2.21
C ILE A 133 -15.08 13.84 2.55
N PHE A 134 -15.43 13.76 3.83
CA PHE A 134 -16.78 13.35 4.25
C PHE A 134 -17.88 14.27 3.69
N ILE A 135 -17.69 15.59 3.79
CA ILE A 135 -18.65 16.57 3.25
C ILE A 135 -18.77 16.41 1.73
N ASN A 136 -17.63 16.28 1.02
CA ASN A 136 -17.64 16.08 -0.43
C ASN A 136 -18.33 14.77 -0.83
N TRP A 137 -18.12 13.69 -0.10
CA TRP A 137 -18.81 12.42 -0.35
C TRP A 137 -20.32 12.54 -0.10
N ALA A 138 -20.73 13.16 1.00
CA ALA A 138 -22.14 13.39 1.31
C ALA A 138 -22.80 14.25 0.22
N TRP A 139 -22.13 15.32 -0.20
CA TRP A 139 -22.62 16.18 -1.29
C TRP A 139 -22.76 15.44 -2.59
N ASN A 140 -21.73 14.70 -3.02
CA ASN A 140 -21.77 13.91 -4.25
C ASN A 140 -22.83 12.79 -4.21
N TYR A 141 -23.07 12.24 -3.02
CA TYR A 141 -24.10 11.23 -2.83
C TYR A 141 -25.51 11.81 -3.04
N ILE A 142 -25.78 13.02 -2.50
CA ILE A 142 -27.06 13.71 -2.61
C ILE A 142 -27.25 14.31 -4.01
N SER A 143 -26.27 15.06 -4.50
CA SER A 143 -26.36 15.81 -5.77
C SER A 143 -26.27 14.92 -7.01
N LYS A 144 -25.82 13.66 -6.86
CA LYS A 144 -25.54 12.71 -7.96
C LYS A 144 -24.52 13.21 -8.98
N ASN A 145 -23.84 14.31 -8.71
CA ASN A 145 -22.79 14.87 -9.57
C ASN A 145 -21.43 14.32 -9.18
N SER A 146 -20.61 13.92 -10.15
CA SER A 146 -19.21 13.60 -9.93
C SER A 146 -18.40 14.88 -9.93
N SER A 147 -17.78 15.24 -8.80
CA SER A 147 -16.87 16.38 -8.71
C SER A 147 -15.50 16.10 -9.33
N LEU A 148 -15.19 14.83 -9.58
CA LEU A 148 -13.94 14.41 -10.20
C LEU A 148 -14.13 14.31 -11.72
N ARG A 149 -13.65 15.31 -12.44
CA ARG A 149 -13.45 15.23 -13.88
C ARG A 149 -12.01 14.78 -14.11
N LEU A 150 -11.84 13.59 -14.65
CA LEU A 150 -10.55 13.12 -15.12
C LEU A 150 -10.22 13.89 -16.40
N ILE A 151 -9.29 14.83 -16.32
CA ILE A 151 -8.76 15.52 -17.50
C ILE A 151 -7.61 14.65 -18.01
N LEU A 152 -7.90 13.84 -19.03
CA LEU A 152 -6.86 13.15 -19.78
C LEU A 152 -6.20 14.17 -20.70
N LYS A 153 -4.93 14.46 -20.48
CA LYS A 153 -4.11 15.22 -21.40
C LYS A 153 -3.76 14.27 -22.55
N GLU A 154 -4.24 14.56 -23.77
CA GLU A 154 -3.77 13.85 -24.94
C GLU A 154 -2.27 14.08 -25.08
N ASP A 155 -1.52 12.99 -25.05
CA ASP A 155 -0.10 12.99 -25.38
C ASP A 155 0.01 13.14 -26.89
N LYS A 156 0.26 14.37 -27.36
CA LYS A 156 0.57 14.61 -28.76
C LYS A 156 1.93 13.99 -29.06
N ARG A 157 1.90 12.83 -29.72
CA ARG A 157 3.07 12.27 -30.42
C ARG A 157 3.49 13.15 -31.58
#